data_793aee660439eed2347cce1eb560cd67
#
_entry.id   793aee660439eed2347cce1eb560cd67
#
_cell.length_a   1.000
_cell.length_b   1.000
_cell.length_c   1.000
_cell.angle_alpha   90.00
_cell.angle_beta   90.00
_cell.angle_gamma   90.00
#
_symmetry.space_group_name_H-M   'P 1'
#
loop_
_entity.id
_entity.type
_entity.pdbx_description
1 polymer ?
#
loop_
_entity_poly.entity_id
_entity_poly.type
_entity_poly.pdbx_seq_one_letter_code
_entity_poly.pdbx_strand_id
1 'polypeptide(L)'
;MKTAVLLSGGIDSTTALAQAVDTYGAEHVIALSVLYGQKHKKELSCAEKIANYYGVRRISFDVTPLFSYSHNSLMENSDKAVPKTSYAEQIEETKGQSPVSTYVPFRNGIFLSAAAGVALSLDCERVVYGEHADDAAGAAYPDCSPAFFDAMKTAVYEGTGGGITLEAPFIHMNKADIVAEGLRLHVPYELTWSCYEGGDKPCGFCGTCRDREAAFAANGTIDPLLKGK
;
A
#
# COMPACT_ATOMS: atom_id res chain seq x y z
N MET A 1 -1.11 24.30 -1.84
CA MET A 1 -0.17 23.21 -1.52
C MET A 1 -0.77 21.92 -2.05
N LYS A 2 -0.03 21.18 -2.89
CA LYS A 2 -0.52 19.90 -3.43
C LYS A 2 0.13 18.72 -2.70
N THR A 3 -0.62 17.65 -2.53
CA THR A 3 -0.21 16.42 -1.86
C THR A 3 -0.35 15.25 -2.83
N ALA A 4 0.71 14.48 -3.04
CA ALA A 4 0.66 13.23 -3.78
C ALA A 4 0.44 12.08 -2.80
N VAL A 5 -0.46 11.14 -3.11
CA VAL A 5 -0.73 9.95 -2.29
C VAL A 5 -0.48 8.70 -3.12
N LEU A 6 0.37 7.81 -2.65
CA LEU A 6 0.54 6.48 -3.27
C LEU A 6 -0.74 5.66 -3.07
N LEU A 7 -1.43 5.34 -4.17
CA LEU A 7 -2.70 4.62 -4.18
C LEU A 7 -2.58 3.30 -4.92
N SER A 8 -2.55 2.20 -4.18
CA SER A 8 -2.57 0.84 -4.73
C SER A 8 -4.00 0.32 -5.00
N GLY A 9 -4.99 0.81 -4.26
CA GLY A 9 -6.35 0.30 -4.23
C GLY A 9 -6.63 -0.68 -3.09
N GLY A 10 -5.66 -0.90 -2.21
CA GLY A 10 -5.81 -1.64 -0.95
C GLY A 10 -6.36 -0.76 0.18
N ILE A 11 -6.63 -1.37 1.35
CA ILE A 11 -7.17 -0.70 2.55
C ILE A 11 -6.33 0.52 2.93
N ASP A 12 -5.03 0.31 3.15
CA ASP A 12 -4.13 1.27 3.78
C ASP A 12 -3.95 2.51 2.92
N SER A 13 -3.64 2.30 1.64
CA SER A 13 -3.48 3.38 0.66
C SER A 13 -4.77 4.16 0.42
N THR A 14 -5.92 3.49 0.51
CA THR A 14 -7.24 4.15 0.38
C THR A 14 -7.57 4.97 1.62
N THR A 15 -7.24 4.47 2.80
CA THR A 15 -7.41 5.22 4.05
C THR A 15 -6.48 6.43 4.10
N ALA A 16 -5.24 6.29 3.63
CA ALA A 16 -4.30 7.41 3.49
C ALA A 16 -4.80 8.48 2.50
N LEU A 17 -5.39 8.05 1.38
CA LEU A 17 -6.02 8.97 0.43
C LEU A 17 -7.21 9.70 1.06
N ALA A 18 -8.08 8.98 1.76
CA ALA A 18 -9.24 9.57 2.45
C ALA A 18 -8.81 10.62 3.48
N GLN A 19 -7.79 10.32 4.28
CA GLN A 19 -7.23 11.25 5.26
C GLN A 19 -6.62 12.49 4.59
N ALA A 20 -5.91 12.30 3.47
CA ALA A 20 -5.36 13.42 2.72
C ALA A 20 -6.47 14.31 2.11
N VAL A 21 -7.54 13.71 1.59
CA VAL A 21 -8.70 14.45 1.06
C VAL A 21 -9.44 15.19 2.17
N ASP A 22 -9.64 14.57 3.33
CA ASP A 22 -10.26 15.20 4.51
C ASP A 22 -9.44 16.40 5.00
N THR A 23 -8.11 16.28 4.95
CA THR A 23 -7.19 17.32 5.47
C THR A 23 -6.98 18.47 4.50
N TYR A 24 -6.82 18.18 3.20
CA TYR A 24 -6.34 19.16 2.21
C TYR A 24 -7.38 19.54 1.16
N GLY A 25 -8.47 18.80 1.03
CA GLY A 25 -9.44 18.92 -0.06
C GLY A 25 -9.01 18.14 -1.31
N ALA A 26 -9.98 17.55 -2.03
CA ALA A 26 -9.72 16.70 -3.19
C ALA A 26 -8.97 17.43 -4.32
N GLU A 27 -9.20 18.71 -4.50
CA GLU A 27 -8.57 19.57 -5.50
C GLU A 27 -7.05 19.76 -5.27
N HIS A 28 -6.58 19.49 -4.06
CA HIS A 28 -5.16 19.59 -3.68
C HIS A 28 -4.47 18.22 -3.58
N VAL A 29 -5.19 17.13 -3.86
CA VAL A 29 -4.66 15.77 -3.78
C VAL A 29 -4.51 15.15 -5.17
N ILE A 30 -3.38 14.49 -5.41
CA ILE A 30 -3.09 13.69 -6.61
C ILE A 30 -2.80 12.26 -6.16
N ALA A 31 -3.54 11.29 -6.70
CA ALA A 31 -3.27 9.88 -6.47
C ALA A 31 -2.21 9.35 -7.44
N LEU A 32 -1.18 8.70 -6.93
CA LEU A 32 -0.13 8.07 -7.72
C LEU A 32 -0.24 6.54 -7.63
N SER A 33 -0.42 5.86 -8.75
CA SER A 33 -0.46 4.40 -8.82
C SER A 33 0.75 3.87 -9.58
N VAL A 34 1.39 2.84 -9.04
CA VAL A 34 2.63 2.27 -9.59
C VAL A 34 2.34 0.89 -10.20
N LEU A 35 2.75 0.73 -11.45
CA LEU A 35 2.84 -0.57 -12.11
C LEU A 35 4.27 -1.08 -11.92
N TYR A 36 4.43 -2.34 -11.45
CA TYR A 36 5.75 -2.92 -11.19
C TYR A 36 5.88 -4.38 -11.66
N GLY A 37 4.94 -4.82 -12.52
CA GLY A 37 4.90 -6.19 -13.03
C GLY A 37 4.23 -7.18 -12.08
N GLN A 38 3.31 -6.69 -11.23
CA GLN A 38 2.51 -7.54 -10.35
C GLN A 38 1.58 -8.47 -11.12
N LYS A 39 1.43 -9.73 -10.66
CA LYS A 39 0.53 -10.74 -11.26
C LYS A 39 -0.91 -10.25 -11.40
N HIS A 40 -1.41 -9.53 -10.40
CA HIS A 40 -2.81 -9.14 -10.34
C HIS A 40 -2.97 -7.63 -10.46
N LYS A 41 -3.67 -7.24 -11.52
CA LYS A 41 -3.95 -5.83 -11.85
C LYS A 41 -5.28 -5.32 -11.27
N LYS A 42 -5.99 -6.16 -10.49
CA LYS A 42 -7.30 -5.80 -9.92
C LYS A 42 -7.22 -4.63 -8.96
N GLU A 43 -6.15 -4.53 -8.18
CA GLU A 43 -5.88 -3.39 -7.32
C GLU A 43 -5.82 -2.07 -8.11
N LEU A 44 -5.21 -2.06 -9.30
CA LEU A 44 -5.14 -0.85 -10.14
C LEU A 44 -6.52 -0.38 -10.60
N SER A 45 -7.43 -1.33 -10.92
CA SER A 45 -8.83 -0.98 -11.26
C SER A 45 -9.60 -0.47 -10.05
N CYS A 46 -9.29 -0.98 -8.85
CA CYS A 46 -9.83 -0.46 -7.60
C CYS A 46 -9.29 0.95 -7.31
N ALA A 47 -8.00 1.18 -7.49
CA ALA A 47 -7.40 2.51 -7.34
C ALA A 47 -8.06 3.56 -8.26
N GLU A 48 -8.42 3.18 -9.49
CA GLU A 48 -9.16 4.07 -10.41
C GLU A 48 -10.56 4.41 -9.88
N LYS A 49 -11.32 3.40 -9.43
CA LYS A 49 -12.66 3.61 -8.86
C LYS A 49 -12.60 4.49 -7.60
N ILE A 50 -11.60 4.28 -6.75
CA ILE A 50 -11.40 5.04 -5.52
C ILE A 50 -11.04 6.50 -5.84
N ALA A 51 -10.12 6.74 -6.78
CA ALA A 51 -9.75 8.08 -7.20
C ALA A 51 -10.97 8.84 -7.78
N ASN A 52 -11.80 8.16 -8.58
CA ASN A 52 -13.04 8.71 -9.11
C ASN A 52 -14.07 9.01 -8.01
N TYR A 53 -14.20 8.11 -7.01
CA TYR A 53 -15.10 8.32 -5.86
C TYR A 53 -14.76 9.60 -5.08
N TYR A 54 -13.46 9.85 -4.85
CA TYR A 54 -12.99 11.06 -4.16
C TYR A 54 -12.85 12.28 -5.08
N GLY A 55 -13.07 12.15 -6.40
CA GLY A 55 -12.87 13.25 -7.36
C GLY A 55 -11.40 13.67 -7.48
N VAL A 56 -10.46 12.78 -7.22
CA VAL A 56 -9.01 13.04 -7.20
C VAL A 56 -8.40 12.66 -8.55
N ARG A 57 -7.54 13.54 -9.09
CA ARG A 57 -6.76 13.20 -10.29
C ARG A 57 -5.81 12.04 -9.99
N ARG A 58 -5.88 10.97 -10.81
CA ARG A 58 -4.98 9.82 -10.72
C ARG A 58 -3.96 9.82 -11.85
N ILE A 59 -2.71 9.52 -11.50
CA ILE A 59 -1.60 9.34 -12.43
C ILE A 59 -1.02 7.96 -12.18
N SER A 60 -0.79 7.19 -13.25
CA SER A 60 -0.10 5.90 -13.17
C SER A 60 1.23 6.00 -13.89
N PHE A 61 2.26 5.37 -13.33
CA PHE A 61 3.57 5.23 -13.97
C PHE A 61 4.09 3.80 -13.82
N ASP A 62 4.96 3.39 -14.74
CA ASP A 62 5.41 2.01 -14.88
C ASP A 62 6.89 1.89 -14.53
N VAL A 63 7.19 1.10 -13.51
CA VAL A 63 8.54 0.74 -13.06
C VAL A 63 8.81 -0.76 -13.24
N THR A 64 7.98 -1.47 -13.99
CA THR A 64 8.13 -2.91 -14.29
C THR A 64 9.55 -3.30 -14.72
N PRO A 65 10.26 -2.54 -15.58
CA PRO A 65 11.61 -2.90 -15.99
C PRO A 65 12.60 -3.01 -14.82
N LEU A 66 12.41 -2.26 -13.74
CA LEU A 66 13.30 -2.30 -12.57
C LEU A 66 13.14 -3.60 -11.76
N PHE A 67 12.02 -4.30 -11.90
CA PHE A 67 11.70 -5.54 -11.20
C PHE A 67 11.79 -6.79 -12.11
N SER A 68 12.26 -6.67 -13.35
CA SER A 68 12.36 -7.78 -14.29
C SER A 68 13.26 -8.92 -13.80
N TYR A 69 14.18 -8.65 -12.89
CA TYR A 69 15.07 -9.63 -12.26
C TYR A 69 14.52 -10.22 -10.96
N SER A 70 13.35 -9.76 -10.49
CA SER A 70 12.72 -10.28 -9.28
C SER A 70 11.85 -11.49 -9.63
N HIS A 71 12.08 -12.63 -8.93
CA HIS A 71 11.35 -13.88 -9.12
C HIS A 71 10.57 -14.27 -7.87
N ASN A 72 9.96 -13.30 -7.18
CA ASN A 72 9.10 -13.60 -6.03
C ASN A 72 7.66 -13.97 -6.47
N SER A 73 6.85 -14.46 -5.53
CA SER A 73 5.52 -15.00 -5.81
C SER A 73 4.51 -13.97 -6.32
N LEU A 74 4.74 -12.68 -6.14
CA LEU A 74 3.83 -11.60 -6.58
C LEU A 74 4.12 -11.11 -8.01
N MET A 75 5.25 -11.50 -8.61
CA MET A 75 5.68 -11.01 -9.91
C MET A 75 5.08 -11.84 -11.05
N GLU A 76 4.67 -11.17 -12.15
CA GLU A 76 4.08 -11.80 -13.34
C GLU A 76 5.05 -12.81 -14.01
N ASN A 77 6.35 -12.51 -13.95
CA ASN A 77 7.42 -13.37 -14.51
C ASN A 77 7.86 -14.52 -13.58
N SER A 78 7.10 -14.83 -12.52
CA SER A 78 7.43 -15.86 -11.54
C SER A 78 6.39 -17.00 -11.53
N ASP A 79 6.89 -18.25 -11.58
CA ASP A 79 6.07 -19.46 -11.44
C ASP A 79 5.79 -19.82 -9.97
N LYS A 80 6.34 -19.06 -9.00
CA LYS A 80 6.12 -19.32 -7.58
C LYS A 80 4.67 -19.05 -7.21
N ALA A 81 4.06 -20.00 -6.48
CA ALA A 81 2.72 -19.82 -5.92
C ALA A 81 2.74 -18.79 -4.79
N VAL A 82 1.64 -18.07 -4.63
CA VAL A 82 1.42 -17.21 -3.47
C VAL A 82 1.22 -18.09 -2.23
N PRO A 83 1.91 -17.81 -1.10
CA PRO A 83 1.73 -18.56 0.14
C PRO A 83 0.29 -18.51 0.64
N LYS A 84 -0.19 -19.66 1.15
CA LYS A 84 -1.52 -19.78 1.76
C LYS A 84 -1.50 -19.67 3.29
N THR A 85 -0.33 -19.36 3.84
CA THR A 85 -0.08 -19.16 5.27
C THR A 85 -0.22 -17.69 5.64
N SER A 86 -0.54 -17.41 6.91
CA SER A 86 -0.51 -16.05 7.46
C SER A 86 0.90 -15.49 7.49
N TYR A 87 1.04 -14.17 7.63
CA TYR A 87 2.38 -13.56 7.80
C TYR A 87 3.07 -14.05 9.07
N ALA A 88 2.33 -14.25 10.16
CA ALA A 88 2.87 -14.78 11.41
C ALA A 88 3.50 -16.17 11.22
N GLU A 89 2.81 -17.08 10.52
CA GLU A 89 3.32 -18.41 10.18
C GLU A 89 4.57 -18.32 9.29
N GLN A 90 4.60 -17.44 8.29
CA GLN A 90 5.77 -17.25 7.43
C GLN A 90 6.96 -16.66 8.18
N ILE A 91 6.74 -15.75 9.12
CA ILE A 91 7.78 -15.19 10.00
C ILE A 91 8.35 -16.29 10.91
N GLU A 92 7.50 -17.16 11.46
CA GLU A 92 7.92 -18.29 12.29
C GLU A 92 8.77 -19.27 11.48
N GLU A 93 8.38 -19.63 10.26
CA GLU A 93 9.14 -20.49 9.34
C GLU A 93 10.54 -19.93 9.07
N THR A 94 10.66 -18.62 8.87
CA THR A 94 11.96 -17.93 8.64
C THR A 94 12.71 -17.61 9.94
N LYS A 95 12.12 -17.87 11.11
CA LYS A 95 12.62 -17.46 12.44
C LYS A 95 12.91 -15.96 12.50
N GLY A 96 12.20 -15.14 11.72
CA GLY A 96 12.44 -13.72 11.61
C GLY A 96 13.82 -13.32 11.05
N GLN A 97 14.54 -14.23 10.40
CA GLN A 97 15.92 -14.01 9.92
C GLN A 97 15.99 -13.62 8.43
N SER A 98 14.90 -13.74 7.71
CA SER A 98 14.83 -13.39 6.28
C SER A 98 13.45 -12.87 5.91
N PRO A 99 13.37 -12.04 4.85
CA PRO A 99 12.09 -11.59 4.31
C PRO A 99 11.19 -12.75 3.89
N VAL A 100 9.89 -12.54 3.96
CA VAL A 100 8.87 -13.50 3.48
C VAL A 100 8.91 -13.64 1.96
N SER A 101 8.34 -14.73 1.42
CA SER A 101 8.41 -15.05 -0.01
C SER A 101 7.68 -14.05 -0.92
N THR A 102 6.81 -13.22 -0.36
CA THR A 102 6.11 -12.13 -1.05
C THR A 102 6.89 -10.82 -1.07
N TYR A 103 8.04 -10.75 -0.40
CA TYR A 103 8.88 -9.55 -0.43
C TYR A 103 9.45 -9.30 -1.83
N VAL A 104 9.10 -8.18 -2.43
CA VAL A 104 9.72 -7.66 -3.66
C VAL A 104 10.91 -6.79 -3.25
N PRO A 105 12.15 -7.14 -3.63
CA PRO A 105 13.34 -6.47 -3.11
C PRO A 105 13.32 -4.96 -3.31
N PHE A 106 13.39 -4.21 -2.20
CA PHE A 106 13.48 -2.74 -2.17
C PHE A 106 12.34 -2.02 -2.91
N ARG A 107 11.16 -2.65 -2.97
CA ARG A 107 10.01 -2.12 -3.73
C ARG A 107 9.58 -0.74 -3.23
N ASN A 108 9.43 -0.58 -1.92
CA ASN A 108 9.00 0.70 -1.33
C ASN A 108 10.04 1.80 -1.56
N GLY A 109 11.34 1.49 -1.51
CA GLY A 109 12.40 2.45 -1.83
C GLY A 109 12.29 2.98 -3.26
N ILE A 110 12.06 2.10 -4.23
CA ILE A 110 11.85 2.48 -5.63
C ILE A 110 10.57 3.29 -5.79
N PHE A 111 9.47 2.86 -5.15
CA PHE A 111 8.19 3.58 -5.23
C PHE A 111 8.27 4.98 -4.66
N LEU A 112 8.85 5.14 -3.49
CA LEU A 112 9.01 6.44 -2.83
C LEU A 112 9.92 7.38 -3.62
N SER A 113 11.04 6.87 -4.17
CA SER A 113 11.95 7.64 -5.01
C SER A 113 11.28 8.12 -6.30
N ALA A 114 10.58 7.22 -7.00
CA ALA A 114 9.85 7.56 -8.22
C ALA A 114 8.69 8.53 -7.94
N ALA A 115 7.92 8.27 -6.87
CA ALA A 115 6.83 9.14 -6.46
C ALA A 115 7.30 10.55 -6.09
N ALA A 116 8.45 10.68 -5.42
CA ALA A 116 9.04 11.97 -5.09
C ALA A 116 9.40 12.78 -6.36
N GLY A 117 10.02 12.13 -7.35
CA GLY A 117 10.35 12.79 -8.63
C GLY A 117 9.11 13.23 -9.41
N VAL A 118 8.08 12.36 -9.46
CA VAL A 118 6.78 12.69 -10.10
C VAL A 118 6.07 13.81 -9.34
N ALA A 119 6.00 13.72 -8.00
CA ALA A 119 5.35 14.72 -7.16
C ALA A 119 6.00 16.10 -7.29
N LEU A 120 7.33 16.16 -7.27
CA LEU A 120 8.08 17.41 -7.46
C LEU A 120 7.77 18.04 -8.83
N SER A 121 7.69 17.24 -9.89
CA SER A 121 7.36 17.68 -11.25
C SER A 121 5.92 18.17 -11.41
N LEU A 122 5.05 17.86 -10.44
CA LEU A 122 3.64 18.26 -10.39
C LEU A 122 3.38 19.40 -9.40
N ASP A 123 4.43 20.04 -8.89
CA ASP A 123 4.38 21.07 -7.85
C ASP A 123 3.70 20.60 -6.57
N CYS A 124 3.85 19.32 -6.21
CA CYS A 124 3.49 18.83 -4.90
C CYS A 124 4.61 19.14 -3.89
N GLU A 125 4.23 19.24 -2.62
CA GLU A 125 5.16 19.52 -1.51
C GLU A 125 5.33 18.29 -0.59
N ARG A 126 4.48 17.28 -0.76
CA ARG A 126 4.53 16.07 0.03
C ARG A 126 4.11 14.83 -0.75
N VAL A 127 4.64 13.69 -0.30
CA VAL A 127 4.22 12.36 -0.73
C VAL A 127 3.77 11.59 0.50
N VAL A 128 2.54 11.09 0.46
CA VAL A 128 1.92 10.27 1.52
C VAL A 128 1.84 8.82 1.07
N TYR A 129 2.20 7.87 1.95
CA TYR A 129 1.98 6.46 1.69
C TYR A 129 1.48 5.71 2.94
N GLY A 130 0.67 4.68 2.70
CA GLY A 130 -0.08 3.99 3.74
C GLY A 130 0.68 2.80 4.36
N GLU A 131 1.96 2.97 4.72
CA GLU A 131 2.75 1.93 5.39
C GLU A 131 2.39 1.82 6.86
N HIS A 132 2.50 0.62 7.44
CA HIS A 132 2.10 0.37 8.82
C HIS A 132 3.01 -0.65 9.54
N ALA A 133 2.89 -0.68 10.89
CA ALA A 133 3.80 -1.43 11.76
C ALA A 133 3.79 -2.95 11.52
N ASP A 134 2.65 -3.54 11.14
CA ASP A 134 2.53 -5.00 10.99
C ASP A 134 3.41 -5.54 9.85
N ASP A 135 3.58 -4.78 8.76
CA ASP A 135 4.42 -5.18 7.63
C ASP A 135 5.92 -5.21 7.98
N ALA A 136 6.34 -4.45 9.00
CA ALA A 136 7.71 -4.46 9.49
C ALA A 136 8.00 -5.60 10.48
N ALA A 137 6.97 -6.29 10.97
CA ALA A 137 7.11 -7.30 12.01
C ALA A 137 8.03 -8.45 11.56
N GLY A 138 8.95 -8.87 12.43
CA GLY A 138 9.84 -10.01 12.20
C GLY A 138 10.70 -9.91 10.94
N ALA A 139 11.07 -8.71 10.50
CA ALA A 139 11.82 -8.46 9.26
C ALA A 139 11.13 -9.01 7.98
N ALA A 140 9.81 -9.18 8.00
CA ALA A 140 9.05 -9.68 6.86
C ALA A 140 9.25 -8.80 5.61
N TYR A 141 9.16 -7.49 5.79
CA TYR A 141 9.38 -6.49 4.76
C TYR A 141 10.33 -5.40 5.32
N PRO A 142 11.65 -5.52 5.09
CA PRO A 142 12.64 -4.56 5.65
C PRO A 142 12.39 -3.11 5.25
N ASP A 143 11.85 -2.88 4.04
CA ASP A 143 11.51 -1.57 3.48
C ASP A 143 10.13 -1.04 3.91
N CYS A 144 9.57 -1.63 4.99
CA CYS A 144 8.38 -1.16 5.69
C CYS A 144 8.70 -0.66 7.12
N SER A 145 9.96 -0.80 7.57
CA SER A 145 10.33 -0.44 8.94
C SER A 145 10.34 1.07 9.18
N PRO A 146 10.05 1.53 10.42
CA PRO A 146 10.18 2.95 10.78
C PRO A 146 11.59 3.50 10.50
N ALA A 147 12.63 2.72 10.75
CA ALA A 147 14.01 3.11 10.47
C ALA A 147 14.27 3.33 8.97
N PHE A 148 13.70 2.47 8.12
CA PHE A 148 13.74 2.66 6.67
C PHE A 148 12.99 3.92 6.26
N PHE A 149 11.80 4.15 6.81
CA PHE A 149 11.01 5.37 6.54
C PHE A 149 11.78 6.64 6.89
N ASP A 150 12.39 6.71 8.06
CA ASP A 150 13.17 7.86 8.51
C ASP A 150 14.36 8.14 7.59
N ALA A 151 15.06 7.10 7.14
CA ALA A 151 16.14 7.20 6.19
C ALA A 151 15.65 7.72 4.82
N MET A 152 14.55 7.15 4.29
CA MET A 152 13.95 7.59 3.02
C MET A 152 13.40 9.01 3.09
N LYS A 153 12.78 9.38 4.21
CA LYS A 153 12.29 10.75 4.45
C LYS A 153 13.43 11.76 4.34
N THR A 154 14.55 11.47 4.99
CA THR A 154 15.75 12.30 4.91
C THR A 154 16.31 12.34 3.49
N ALA A 155 16.48 11.18 2.84
CA ALA A 155 17.02 11.09 1.49
C ALA A 155 16.19 11.86 0.45
N VAL A 156 14.85 11.74 0.53
CA VAL A 156 13.93 12.46 -0.37
C VAL A 156 13.98 13.96 -0.09
N TYR A 157 13.96 14.40 1.17
CA TYR A 157 14.03 15.81 1.52
C TYR A 157 15.31 16.44 1.00
N GLU A 158 16.47 15.86 1.30
CA GLU A 158 17.77 16.38 0.85
C GLU A 158 17.90 16.28 -0.69
N GLY A 159 17.51 15.16 -1.29
CA GLY A 159 17.60 14.93 -2.73
C GLY A 159 16.70 15.83 -3.58
N THR A 160 15.64 16.39 -2.99
CA THR A 160 14.73 17.34 -3.63
C THR A 160 15.01 18.80 -3.23
N GLY A 161 16.08 19.05 -2.47
CA GLY A 161 16.40 20.38 -1.97
C GLY A 161 15.33 20.95 -1.03
N GLY A 162 14.69 20.09 -0.24
CA GLY A 162 13.59 20.45 0.66
C GLY A 162 12.23 20.57 -0.03
N GLY A 163 12.13 20.23 -1.32
CA GLY A 163 10.90 20.40 -2.10
C GLY A 163 9.83 19.35 -1.77
N ILE A 164 10.21 18.16 -1.29
CA ILE A 164 9.26 17.08 -0.96
C ILE A 164 9.48 16.58 0.47
N THR A 165 8.39 16.49 1.24
CA THR A 165 8.35 15.81 2.52
C THR A 165 7.63 14.46 2.36
N LEU A 166 8.20 13.36 2.86
CA LEU A 166 7.49 12.07 2.97
C LEU A 166 6.68 12.02 4.26
N GLU A 167 5.47 11.47 4.15
CA GLU A 167 4.56 11.24 5.27
C GLU A 167 4.05 9.79 5.24
N ALA A 168 4.09 9.11 6.39
CA ALA A 168 3.53 7.78 6.60
C ALA A 168 2.64 7.80 7.84
N PRO A 169 1.37 8.21 7.71
CA PRO A 169 0.50 8.47 8.87
C PRO A 169 0.26 7.23 9.72
N PHE A 170 0.44 6.04 9.17
CA PHE A 170 0.13 4.78 9.84
C PHE A 170 1.36 3.99 10.28
N ILE A 171 2.57 4.56 10.17
CA ILE A 171 3.84 3.85 10.40
C ILE A 171 3.94 3.19 11.80
N HIS A 172 3.19 3.68 12.79
CA HIS A 172 3.12 3.14 14.15
C HIS A 172 1.77 2.49 14.48
N MET A 173 0.87 2.37 13.49
CA MET A 173 -0.45 1.78 13.64
C MET A 173 -0.45 0.33 13.16
N ASN A 174 -1.36 -0.49 13.71
CA ASN A 174 -1.66 -1.80 13.18
C ASN A 174 -2.83 -1.74 12.16
N LYS A 175 -3.10 -2.83 11.47
CA LYS A 175 -4.17 -2.90 10.47
C LYS A 175 -5.55 -2.58 11.03
N ALA A 176 -5.84 -2.97 12.27
CA ALA A 176 -7.12 -2.68 12.93
C ALA A 176 -7.29 -1.17 13.19
N ASP A 177 -6.22 -0.49 13.59
CA ASP A 177 -6.23 0.96 13.80
C ASP A 177 -6.49 1.70 12.48
N ILE A 178 -5.91 1.24 11.37
CA ILE A 178 -6.13 1.82 10.03
C ILE A 178 -7.59 1.64 9.61
N VAL A 179 -8.17 0.45 9.84
CA VAL A 179 -9.59 0.20 9.55
C VAL A 179 -10.48 1.08 10.42
N ALA A 180 -10.16 1.26 11.72
CA ALA A 180 -10.90 2.17 12.60
C ALA A 180 -10.91 3.61 12.06
N GLU A 181 -9.75 4.11 11.66
CA GLU A 181 -9.63 5.44 11.05
C GLU A 181 -10.42 5.55 9.75
N GLY A 182 -10.34 4.53 8.89
CA GLY A 182 -11.10 4.53 7.64
C GLY A 182 -12.62 4.42 7.84
N LEU A 183 -13.09 3.72 8.88
CA LEU A 183 -14.50 3.71 9.25
C LEU A 183 -14.96 5.10 9.73
N ARG A 184 -14.12 5.80 10.49
CA ARG A 184 -14.36 7.19 10.91
C ARG A 184 -14.46 8.13 9.71
N LEU A 185 -13.62 7.93 8.70
CA LEU A 185 -13.58 8.72 7.45
C LEU A 185 -14.59 8.26 6.40
N HIS A 186 -15.42 7.26 6.70
CA HIS A 186 -16.38 6.66 5.77
C HIS A 186 -15.74 6.17 4.47
N VAL A 187 -14.56 5.54 4.56
CA VAL A 187 -13.85 4.98 3.41
C VAL A 187 -14.72 3.91 2.71
N PRO A 188 -14.90 3.98 1.38
CA PRO A 188 -15.68 3.00 0.62
C PRO A 188 -14.88 1.70 0.44
N TYR A 189 -14.74 0.93 1.50
CA TYR A 189 -13.93 -0.30 1.52
C TYR A 189 -14.42 -1.40 0.58
N GLU A 190 -15.68 -1.34 0.12
CA GLU A 190 -16.22 -2.20 -0.93
C GLU A 190 -15.57 -1.97 -2.31
N LEU A 191 -14.93 -0.81 -2.51
CA LEU A 191 -14.16 -0.49 -3.72
C LEU A 191 -12.72 -0.97 -3.67
N THR A 192 -12.23 -1.40 -2.48
CA THR A 192 -10.83 -1.79 -2.27
C THR A 192 -10.58 -3.25 -2.59
N TRP A 193 -9.32 -3.61 -2.84
CA TRP A 193 -8.91 -5.00 -3.05
C TRP A 193 -7.58 -5.29 -2.35
N SER A 194 -7.46 -6.46 -1.73
CA SER A 194 -6.23 -6.88 -1.04
C SER A 194 -5.78 -8.30 -1.42
N CYS A 195 -6.68 -9.11 -2.01
CA CYS A 195 -6.40 -10.52 -2.28
C CYS A 195 -5.32 -10.71 -3.36
N TYR A 196 -4.29 -11.47 -3.04
CA TYR A 196 -3.18 -11.79 -3.95
C TYR A 196 -3.55 -12.75 -5.08
N GLU A 197 -4.65 -13.51 -4.99
CA GLU A 197 -5.10 -14.45 -6.03
C GLU A 197 -5.80 -13.77 -7.22
N GLY A 198 -6.23 -12.51 -7.08
CA GLY A 198 -6.79 -11.69 -8.16
C GLY A 198 -8.09 -12.20 -8.79
N GLY A 199 -8.77 -13.18 -8.18
CA GLY A 199 -10.05 -13.72 -8.64
C GLY A 199 -11.21 -12.73 -8.57
N ASP A 200 -12.43 -13.16 -8.95
CA ASP A 200 -13.63 -12.31 -8.88
C ASP A 200 -14.01 -11.98 -7.43
N LYS A 201 -13.76 -12.90 -6.52
CA LYS A 201 -13.97 -12.75 -5.07
C LYS A 201 -12.65 -12.96 -4.33
N PRO A 202 -12.48 -12.33 -3.14
CA PRO A 202 -11.35 -12.64 -2.26
C PRO A 202 -11.29 -14.14 -1.94
N CYS A 203 -10.08 -14.72 -1.98
CA CYS A 203 -9.89 -16.15 -1.73
C CYS A 203 -10.20 -16.55 -0.27
N GLY A 204 -10.05 -15.62 0.69
CA GLY A 204 -10.33 -15.84 2.11
C GLY A 204 -9.20 -16.56 2.88
N PHE A 205 -8.12 -17.00 2.23
CA PHE A 205 -7.06 -17.78 2.88
C PHE A 205 -5.64 -17.24 2.72
N CYS A 206 -5.35 -16.36 1.77
CA CYS A 206 -4.04 -15.72 1.71
C CYS A 206 -3.84 -14.75 2.88
N GLY A 207 -2.59 -14.44 3.22
CA GLY A 207 -2.25 -13.59 4.37
C GLY A 207 -3.07 -12.29 4.39
N THR A 208 -3.08 -11.54 3.29
CA THR A 208 -3.82 -10.27 3.21
C THR A 208 -5.33 -10.41 3.36
N CYS A 209 -5.95 -11.53 2.95
CA CYS A 209 -7.38 -11.76 3.19
C CYS A 209 -7.66 -11.98 4.67
N ARG A 210 -6.81 -12.77 5.36
CA ARG A 210 -6.95 -13.06 6.80
C ARG A 210 -6.73 -11.81 7.64
N ASP A 211 -5.69 -11.03 7.34
CA ASP A 211 -5.38 -9.80 8.07
C ASP A 211 -6.47 -8.74 7.88
N ARG A 212 -7.00 -8.64 6.66
CA ARG A 212 -8.13 -7.79 6.34
C ARG A 212 -9.37 -8.17 7.15
N GLU A 213 -9.77 -9.43 7.14
CA GLU A 213 -10.92 -9.94 7.89
C GLU A 213 -10.75 -9.72 9.40
N ALA A 214 -9.59 -10.02 9.95
CA ALA A 214 -9.25 -9.80 11.35
C ALA A 214 -9.34 -8.32 11.75
N ALA A 215 -8.88 -7.41 10.91
CA ALA A 215 -8.92 -5.97 11.15
C ALA A 215 -10.37 -5.44 11.20
N PHE A 216 -11.26 -5.88 10.33
CA PHE A 216 -12.68 -5.53 10.39
C PHE A 216 -13.36 -6.13 11.62
N ALA A 217 -13.09 -7.41 11.93
CA ALA A 217 -13.63 -8.08 13.12
C ALA A 217 -13.20 -7.40 14.43
N ALA A 218 -11.93 -6.95 14.53
CA ALA A 218 -11.44 -6.19 15.68
C ALA A 218 -12.19 -4.87 15.90
N ASN A 219 -12.76 -4.31 14.84
CA ASN A 219 -13.60 -3.10 14.88
C ASN A 219 -15.10 -3.41 14.99
N GLY A 220 -15.50 -4.65 15.34
CA GLY A 220 -16.89 -5.05 15.52
C GLY A 220 -17.74 -5.01 14.25
N THR A 221 -17.13 -5.05 13.07
CA THR A 221 -17.82 -4.97 11.77
C THR A 221 -17.40 -6.09 10.83
N ILE A 222 -18.16 -6.27 9.77
CA ILE A 222 -17.87 -7.26 8.71
C ILE A 222 -17.27 -6.54 7.52
N ASP A 223 -16.20 -7.12 6.94
CA ASP A 223 -15.60 -6.61 5.71
C ASP A 223 -16.68 -6.41 4.62
N PRO A 224 -16.81 -5.20 4.06
CA PRO A 224 -17.77 -4.92 3.01
C PRO A 224 -17.64 -5.82 1.76
N LEU A 225 -16.44 -6.32 1.44
CA LEU A 225 -16.26 -7.29 0.36
C LEU A 225 -16.85 -8.67 0.64
N LEU A 226 -17.15 -9.00 1.90
CA LEU A 226 -17.74 -10.26 2.33
C LEU A 226 -19.26 -10.14 2.60
N LYS A 227 -19.81 -8.92 2.60
CA LYS A 227 -21.27 -8.69 2.74
C LYS A 227 -21.98 -9.25 1.52
N GLY A 228 -22.79 -10.27 1.72
CA GLY A 228 -23.57 -10.94 0.66
C GLY A 228 -23.06 -12.34 0.27
N LYS A 229 -22.21 -12.93 1.10
CA LYS A 229 -21.92 -14.38 1.07
C LYS A 229 -22.97 -15.15 1.83
#